data_c09febb63799e7e63b20b5b7f0308700
#
_entry.id   c09febb63799e7e63b20b5b7f0308700
#
_cell.length_a   1.000
_cell.length_b   1.000
_cell.length_c   1.000
_cell.angle_alpha   90.00
_cell.angle_beta   90.00
_cell.angle_gamma   90.00
#
_symmetry.space_group_name_H-M   'P 1'
#
loop_
_entity.id
_entity.type
_entity.pdbx_description
1 polymer ?
#
loop_
_entity_poly.entity_id
_entity_poly.type
_entity_poly.pdbx_seq_one_letter_code
_entity_poly.pdbx_strand_id
1 'polypeptide(L)'
;MKCGSGRFRPLMDSAMNEKKTPAAAPKKTVSYTIVNPVIPQTPVKRNPPPPIGPEIGPDPRSSIGARISMAEIPTMKGANGFLFDFAYGYRVKFPEGNKQYKLRVFDIDSGVLLEERTCKGGELAIGENKYYVHYRLEAYSGDRLVFEHECNCEDQEVCIIIPDGGLGDNLAWLPYLEKFRVLRKAKVTAVIGEWMIRLCQAQYPALKYIPLGTKPALRFAYAIYFCGIFEENRKPWRPVEHQHLGMQKTVAKILGLPLEDLHCRIPLGSPRPVKEPYVCISTMATNPTKYWNFRSNPALKDPDGWNILIRWLKSYGYRVFVLDRDKELTFTNNHHYQVPSEAEDLTGRIPITERIHYLEHADFFIGLPSGLSWLAWNCNIPVVMISGFTMDGSEFPTPYRVTNFLFCHGCWNDTHLFFDSKAPVWCPRHVGTPREIECTKTITPKMVQETIMRIPAFQKHVEKLREQELMEEFREKAAPGIASTLISLPPRPQKKKL
;
A
#
# COMPACT_ATOMS: atom_id res chain seq x y z
N MET A 1 -8.11 57.31 5.94
CA MET A 1 -8.85 57.83 4.76
C MET A 1 -9.80 56.72 4.35
N LYS A 2 -11.02 56.80 4.79
CA LYS A 2 -12.30 57.21 4.17
C LYS A 2 -12.51 56.61 2.78
N CYS A 3 -13.44 55.67 2.77
CA CYS A 3 -14.78 55.68 2.18
C CYS A 3 -14.92 55.32 0.70
N GLY A 4 -15.93 54.49 0.46
CA GLY A 4 -16.67 54.47 -0.77
C GLY A 4 -17.59 53.25 -0.92
N SER A 5 -18.78 53.35 -0.27
CA SER A 5 -19.94 52.47 -0.47
C SER A 5 -20.67 52.83 -1.78
N GLY A 6 -21.02 51.85 -2.59
CA GLY A 6 -21.89 52.03 -3.76
C GLY A 6 -23.03 51.00 -3.77
N ARG A 7 -24.19 51.40 -3.29
CA ARG A 7 -25.48 50.72 -3.50
C ARG A 7 -25.98 51.00 -4.92
N PHE A 8 -26.49 50.00 -5.62
CA PHE A 8 -27.44 50.22 -6.70
C PHE A 8 -28.78 49.50 -6.37
N ARG A 9 -29.84 50.28 -6.46
CA ARG A 9 -31.27 49.90 -6.37
C ARG A 9 -31.85 49.84 -7.78
N PRO A 10 -33.03 49.23 -7.93
CA PRO A 10 -33.56 48.67 -9.16
C PRO A 10 -34.46 49.61 -9.96
N LEU A 11 -34.71 49.32 -11.23
CA LEU A 11 -35.78 49.91 -12.02
C LEU A 11 -36.87 48.88 -12.32
N MET A 12 -38.09 49.33 -12.09
CA MET A 12 -39.38 48.67 -12.27
C MET A 12 -39.91 48.79 -13.73
N ASP A 13 -40.84 47.84 -13.98
CA ASP A 13 -42.07 47.93 -14.76
C ASP A 13 -42.04 47.71 -16.29
N SER A 14 -42.73 46.61 -16.68
CA SER A 14 -44.03 46.75 -17.41
C SER A 14 -44.72 45.42 -17.66
N ALA A 15 -45.85 45.23 -17.07
CA ALA A 15 -47.18 44.85 -17.48
C ALA A 15 -47.45 43.67 -18.45
N MET A 16 -48.27 42.76 -17.93
CA MET A 16 -49.42 42.05 -18.54
C MET A 16 -49.18 40.91 -19.55
N ASN A 17 -49.49 39.70 -19.11
CA ASN A 17 -50.63 38.96 -19.69
C ASN A 17 -50.98 37.71 -18.84
N GLU A 18 -52.19 37.71 -18.32
CA GLU A 18 -52.80 36.57 -17.62
C GLU A 18 -53.15 35.46 -18.59
N LYS A 19 -52.57 34.27 -18.41
CA LYS A 19 -53.15 33.02 -18.92
C LYS A 19 -53.39 32.08 -17.75
N LYS A 20 -54.67 31.79 -17.51
CA LYS A 20 -55.19 30.85 -16.52
C LYS A 20 -54.53 29.50 -16.68
N THR A 21 -53.86 29.05 -15.62
CA THR A 21 -53.35 27.65 -15.49
C THR A 21 -54.41 26.80 -14.79
N PRO A 22 -54.63 25.54 -15.25
CA PRO A 22 -55.62 24.67 -14.58
C PRO A 22 -55.11 24.20 -13.21
N ALA A 23 -56.07 23.99 -12.30
CA ALA A 23 -55.82 23.58 -10.91
C ALA A 23 -55.03 22.27 -10.82
N ALA A 24 -53.94 22.32 -10.02
CA ALA A 24 -53.11 21.16 -9.71
C ALA A 24 -53.88 20.19 -8.79
N ALA A 25 -53.87 18.91 -9.16
CA ALA A 25 -54.39 17.82 -8.35
C ALA A 25 -53.58 17.68 -7.03
N PRO A 26 -54.22 17.23 -5.93
CA PRO A 26 -53.57 17.15 -4.65
C PRO A 26 -52.43 16.15 -4.64
N LYS A 27 -51.23 16.58 -4.30
CA LYS A 27 -50.04 15.72 -4.08
C LYS A 27 -50.32 14.80 -2.90
N LYS A 28 -50.44 13.51 -3.13
CA LYS A 28 -50.42 12.48 -2.10
C LYS A 28 -49.02 12.50 -1.46
N THR A 29 -48.97 12.96 -0.21
CA THR A 29 -47.78 12.84 0.62
C THR A 29 -47.66 11.38 1.02
N VAL A 30 -46.68 10.67 0.44
CA VAL A 30 -46.30 9.32 0.87
C VAL A 30 -45.31 9.47 2.00
N SER A 31 -45.78 9.23 3.24
CA SER A 31 -44.89 9.13 4.41
C SER A 31 -44.18 7.77 4.39
N TYR A 32 -42.88 7.77 4.24
CA TYR A 32 -42.05 6.57 4.45
C TYR A 32 -41.70 6.49 5.94
N THR A 33 -42.25 5.51 6.62
CA THR A 33 -41.75 5.12 7.94
C THR A 33 -40.48 4.30 7.72
N ILE A 34 -39.32 4.87 8.02
CA ILE A 34 -38.07 4.11 8.03
C ILE A 34 -38.13 3.19 9.25
N VAL A 35 -38.53 1.95 9.03
CA VAL A 35 -38.37 0.90 10.02
C VAL A 35 -36.90 0.47 9.98
N ASN A 36 -36.10 0.98 10.91
CA ASN A 36 -34.76 0.43 11.11
C ASN A 36 -34.90 -1.03 11.54
N PRO A 37 -34.38 -2.01 10.78
CA PRO A 37 -34.38 -3.39 11.23
C PRO A 37 -33.55 -3.46 12.51
N VAL A 38 -34.19 -3.85 13.60
CA VAL A 38 -33.48 -4.23 14.83
C VAL A 38 -32.69 -5.48 14.49
N ILE A 39 -31.41 -5.32 14.20
CA ILE A 39 -30.50 -6.45 14.05
C ILE A 39 -30.30 -7.02 15.45
N PRO A 40 -30.64 -8.29 15.74
CA PRO A 40 -30.34 -8.90 17.01
C PRO A 40 -28.82 -8.91 17.17
N GLN A 41 -28.30 -8.08 18.04
CA GLN A 41 -26.89 -8.14 18.43
C GLN A 41 -26.72 -9.35 19.34
N THR A 42 -26.38 -10.50 18.79
CA THR A 42 -25.79 -11.57 19.58
C THR A 42 -24.47 -11.04 20.14
N PRO A 43 -24.29 -10.98 21.45
CA PRO A 43 -23.04 -10.47 22.02
C PRO A 43 -21.91 -11.40 21.60
N VAL A 44 -21.05 -10.95 20.69
CA VAL A 44 -19.78 -11.57 20.44
C VAL A 44 -18.99 -11.48 21.74
N LYS A 45 -18.75 -12.62 22.40
CA LYS A 45 -17.87 -12.68 23.56
C LYS A 45 -16.50 -12.19 23.13
N ARG A 46 -16.21 -10.94 23.46
CA ARG A 46 -14.87 -10.38 23.31
C ARG A 46 -14.03 -11.00 24.41
N ASN A 47 -13.05 -11.79 24.05
CA ASN A 47 -11.96 -12.07 24.97
C ASN A 47 -11.29 -10.74 25.30
N PRO A 48 -11.05 -10.42 26.58
CA PRO A 48 -10.30 -9.22 26.92
C PRO A 48 -8.92 -9.29 26.25
N PRO A 49 -8.37 -8.17 25.79
CA PRO A 49 -7.01 -8.14 25.28
C PRO A 49 -6.07 -8.68 26.37
N PRO A 50 -5.04 -9.47 25.99
CA PRO A 50 -4.07 -9.94 26.96
C PRO A 50 -3.42 -8.75 27.68
N PRO A 51 -3.09 -8.89 28.98
CA PRO A 51 -2.49 -7.82 29.76
C PRO A 51 -1.19 -7.37 29.10
N ILE A 52 -1.03 -6.05 28.95
CA ILE A 52 0.18 -5.42 28.43
C ILE A 52 1.26 -5.54 29.52
N GLY A 53 2.15 -6.51 29.37
CA GLY A 53 3.35 -6.60 30.20
C GLY A 53 4.45 -5.66 29.65
N PRO A 54 5.45 -5.28 30.47
CA PRO A 54 6.56 -4.50 30.00
C PRO A 54 7.47 -5.33 29.08
N GLU A 55 7.21 -5.29 27.76
CA GLU A 55 8.07 -5.95 26.79
C GLU A 55 9.15 -5.01 26.27
N ILE A 56 10.37 -5.31 26.60
CA ILE A 56 11.58 -4.65 26.10
C ILE A 56 11.98 -5.37 24.81
N GLY A 57 11.73 -4.74 23.65
CA GLY A 57 12.15 -5.22 22.32
C GLY A 57 11.11 -6.07 21.58
N PRO A 58 11.34 -6.37 20.27
CA PRO A 58 10.50 -7.30 19.53
C PRO A 58 10.58 -8.67 20.20
N ASP A 59 9.41 -9.31 20.41
CA ASP A 59 9.35 -10.65 20.99
C ASP A 59 10.25 -11.60 20.16
N PRO A 60 11.30 -12.17 20.75
CA PRO A 60 12.17 -13.08 20.02
C PRO A 60 11.47 -14.35 19.56
N ARG A 61 10.22 -14.60 20.04
CA ARG A 61 9.33 -15.70 19.64
C ARG A 61 8.38 -15.33 18.51
N SER A 62 8.29 -14.05 18.13
CA SER A 62 7.50 -13.66 16.96
C SER A 62 8.16 -14.27 15.73
N SER A 63 7.34 -14.76 14.79
CA SER A 63 7.80 -15.25 13.47
C SER A 63 8.56 -14.17 12.68
N ILE A 64 8.47 -12.94 13.13
CA ILE A 64 9.15 -11.73 12.68
C ILE A 64 10.48 -11.61 13.43
N GLY A 65 11.15 -12.73 13.65
CA GLY A 65 12.40 -12.78 14.38
C GLY A 65 13.57 -12.09 13.68
N ALA A 66 13.50 -10.79 13.54
CA ALA A 66 14.69 -9.97 13.43
C ALA A 66 15.46 -10.12 14.75
N ARG A 67 16.08 -11.25 14.94
CA ARG A 67 16.97 -11.55 16.05
C ARG A 67 18.28 -10.79 15.88
N ILE A 68 18.18 -9.48 15.83
CA ILE A 68 19.34 -8.61 15.84
C ILE A 68 19.75 -8.49 17.29
N SER A 69 20.88 -9.05 17.64
CA SER A 69 21.46 -8.85 18.96
C SER A 69 21.92 -7.41 19.08
N MET A 70 21.10 -6.59 19.70
CA MET A 70 21.45 -5.25 20.16
C MET A 70 22.41 -5.38 21.34
N ALA A 71 23.32 -4.41 21.50
CA ALA A 71 24.13 -4.32 22.71
C ALA A 71 23.22 -4.08 23.94
N GLU A 72 23.49 -4.75 25.06
CA GLU A 72 22.71 -4.61 26.29
C GLU A 72 22.72 -3.16 26.81
N ILE A 73 23.83 -2.48 26.66
CA ILE A 73 24.00 -1.07 27.03
C ILE A 73 24.29 -0.22 25.79
N PRO A 74 23.93 1.07 25.81
CA PRO A 74 24.27 2.00 24.72
C PRO A 74 25.77 2.07 24.48
N THR A 75 26.19 2.23 23.24
CA THR A 75 27.59 2.17 22.82
C THR A 75 28.20 3.52 22.46
N MET A 76 27.38 4.55 22.26
CA MET A 76 27.85 5.90 21.99
C MET A 76 28.28 6.56 23.28
N LYS A 77 29.42 7.25 23.24
CA LYS A 77 29.98 7.94 24.41
C LYS A 77 29.54 9.39 24.42
N GLY A 78 28.91 9.79 25.51
CA GLY A 78 28.57 11.18 25.80
C GLY A 78 29.53 11.82 26.80
N ALA A 79 29.32 13.09 27.14
CA ALA A 79 30.06 13.78 28.13
C ALA A 79 29.90 13.14 29.52
N ASN A 80 30.89 13.37 30.42
CA ASN A 80 30.83 12.96 31.83
C ASN A 80 30.54 11.48 32.10
N GLY A 81 30.87 10.58 31.15
CA GLY A 81 30.70 9.12 31.30
C GLY A 81 29.28 8.61 30.98
N PHE A 82 28.42 9.43 30.45
CA PHE A 82 27.14 8.97 29.91
C PHE A 82 27.36 8.11 28.67
N LEU A 83 26.51 7.07 28.49
CA LEU A 83 26.41 6.33 27.24
C LEU A 83 25.00 6.49 26.69
N PHE A 84 24.88 6.55 25.39
CA PHE A 84 23.56 6.71 24.75
C PHE A 84 23.52 6.05 23.39
N ASP A 85 22.33 5.84 22.87
CA ASP A 85 22.00 5.53 21.47
C ASP A 85 20.47 5.66 21.22
N PHE A 86 20.04 5.39 19.99
CA PHE A 86 18.64 5.42 19.57
C PHE A 86 18.17 4.05 19.04
N ALA A 87 18.66 2.98 19.67
CA ALA A 87 18.23 1.62 19.34
C ALA A 87 16.84 1.33 19.91
N TYR A 88 15.82 1.34 19.04
CA TYR A 88 14.41 1.23 19.42
C TYR A 88 13.96 2.31 20.41
N GLY A 89 14.07 3.57 20.00
CA GLY A 89 13.87 4.76 20.82
C GLY A 89 15.16 5.18 21.53
N TYR A 90 15.10 6.24 22.33
CA TYR A 90 16.31 6.68 23.04
C TYR A 90 16.69 5.68 24.15
N ARG A 91 17.99 5.54 24.39
CA ARG A 91 18.57 4.85 25.53
C ARG A 91 19.67 5.72 26.12
N VAL A 92 19.68 5.90 27.46
CA VAL A 92 20.68 6.65 28.18
C VAL A 92 21.13 5.86 29.40
N LYS A 93 22.39 5.46 29.45
CA LYS A 93 23.03 4.85 30.62
C LYS A 93 23.75 5.94 31.41
N PHE A 94 23.36 6.10 32.65
CA PHE A 94 23.97 7.07 33.58
C PHE A 94 25.30 6.55 34.11
N PRO A 95 26.27 7.45 34.39
CA PRO A 95 27.54 7.07 35.01
C PRO A 95 27.30 6.36 36.34
N GLU A 96 28.13 5.36 36.65
CA GLU A 96 28.05 4.62 37.92
C GLU A 96 28.29 5.57 39.14
N GLY A 97 27.64 5.26 40.24
CA GLY A 97 27.79 6.02 41.53
C GLY A 97 26.44 6.36 42.16
N ASN A 98 26.49 7.08 43.28
CA ASN A 98 25.32 7.38 44.11
C ASN A 98 24.62 8.69 43.74
N LYS A 99 24.99 9.32 42.64
CA LYS A 99 24.37 10.58 42.21
C LYS A 99 22.99 10.36 41.68
N GLN A 100 22.13 11.35 41.89
CA GLN A 100 20.84 11.44 41.18
C GLN A 100 20.93 12.45 40.04
N TYR A 101 20.19 12.16 38.98
CA TYR A 101 20.12 12.97 37.79
C TYR A 101 18.67 13.20 37.41
N LYS A 102 18.37 14.38 36.85
CA LYS A 102 17.09 14.65 36.19
C LYS A 102 17.29 14.49 34.69
N LEU A 103 16.62 13.52 34.09
CA LEU A 103 16.57 13.36 32.62
C LEU A 103 15.37 14.12 32.06
N ARG A 104 15.61 14.93 31.02
CA ARG A 104 14.60 15.61 30.23
C ARG A 104 14.75 15.19 28.77
N VAL A 105 13.65 14.82 28.14
CA VAL A 105 13.63 14.34 26.76
C VAL A 105 12.65 15.20 25.96
N PHE A 106 13.12 15.80 24.90
CA PHE A 106 12.31 16.67 24.04
C PHE A 106 12.19 16.07 22.64
N ASP A 107 11.08 16.38 21.99
CA ASP A 107 10.98 16.35 20.54
C ASP A 107 11.34 17.73 20.01
N ILE A 108 12.42 17.82 19.24
CA ILE A 108 12.95 19.09 18.71
C ILE A 108 11.97 19.70 17.70
N ASP A 109 11.36 18.85 16.85
CA ASP A 109 10.51 19.30 15.74
C ASP A 109 9.23 20.00 16.26
N SER A 110 8.68 19.56 17.40
CA SER A 110 7.52 20.16 18.04
C SER A 110 7.86 21.08 19.21
N GLY A 111 9.08 21.01 19.74
CA GLY A 111 9.52 21.70 20.95
C GLY A 111 8.91 21.15 22.25
N VAL A 112 8.23 20.00 22.20
CA VAL A 112 7.52 19.42 23.34
C VAL A 112 8.45 18.64 24.24
N LEU A 113 8.35 18.87 25.57
CA LEU A 113 8.94 18.02 26.60
C LEU A 113 8.12 16.70 26.63
N LEU A 114 8.73 15.60 26.15
CA LEU A 114 8.08 14.29 26.09
C LEU A 114 8.15 13.56 27.43
N GLU A 115 9.27 13.73 28.15
CA GLU A 115 9.50 13.03 29.41
C GLU A 115 10.42 13.84 30.33
N GLU A 116 10.11 13.86 31.63
CA GLU A 116 10.99 14.29 32.68
C GLU A 116 10.94 13.25 33.80
N ARG A 117 12.12 12.73 34.20
CA ARG A 117 12.23 11.77 35.31
C ARG A 117 13.53 11.87 36.05
N THR A 118 13.52 11.40 37.32
CA THR A 118 14.71 11.24 38.12
C THR A 118 15.30 9.85 37.90
N CYS A 119 16.60 9.80 37.61
CA CYS A 119 17.38 8.59 37.42
C CYS A 119 18.54 8.51 38.41
N LYS A 120 18.92 7.30 38.79
CA LYS A 120 20.08 7.04 39.66
C LYS A 120 21.33 6.78 38.83
N GLY A 121 22.50 7.01 39.44
CA GLY A 121 23.76 6.56 38.85
C GLY A 121 23.71 5.05 38.55
N GLY A 122 24.26 4.66 37.41
CA GLY A 122 24.20 3.29 36.92
C GLY A 122 22.88 2.85 36.31
N GLU A 123 21.82 3.67 36.33
CA GLU A 123 20.54 3.34 35.71
C GLU A 123 20.61 3.40 34.17
N LEU A 124 19.80 2.57 33.49
CA LEU A 124 19.57 2.65 32.07
C LEU A 124 18.15 3.18 31.81
N ALA A 125 18.04 4.39 31.30
CA ALA A 125 16.79 4.99 30.86
C ALA A 125 16.49 4.58 29.41
N ILE A 126 15.24 4.16 29.14
CA ILE A 126 14.78 3.71 27.82
C ILE A 126 13.47 4.41 27.49
N GLY A 127 13.39 5.01 26.29
CA GLY A 127 12.20 5.67 25.79
C GLY A 127 11.11 4.67 25.40
N GLU A 128 9.85 5.09 25.56
CA GLU A 128 8.69 4.29 25.16
C GLU A 128 8.53 4.21 23.64
N ASN A 129 8.69 5.34 22.93
CA ASN A 129 8.53 5.42 21.49
C ASN A 129 9.66 4.73 20.75
N LYS A 130 9.35 3.70 19.95
CA LYS A 130 10.31 2.85 19.23
C LYS A 130 10.49 3.24 17.77
N TYR A 131 9.88 4.33 17.33
CA TYR A 131 9.98 4.95 16.02
C TYR A 131 10.88 6.18 16.07
N TYR A 132 11.20 6.75 14.92
CA TYR A 132 11.98 7.96 14.82
C TYR A 132 11.27 9.13 15.50
N VAL A 133 11.95 9.76 16.42
CA VAL A 133 11.66 11.07 16.99
C VAL A 133 12.95 11.88 16.95
N HIS A 134 12.86 13.16 16.62
CA HIS A 134 14.01 14.05 16.66
C HIS A 134 14.29 14.46 18.10
N TYR A 135 14.94 13.56 18.84
CA TYR A 135 15.17 13.71 20.26
C TYR A 135 16.27 14.73 20.59
N ARG A 136 16.02 15.54 21.63
CA ARG A 136 17.06 16.15 22.43
C ARG A 136 17.00 15.56 23.84
N LEU A 137 18.15 15.06 24.31
CA LEU A 137 18.33 14.42 25.60
C LEU A 137 19.13 15.37 26.47
N GLU A 138 18.65 15.71 27.67
CA GLU A 138 19.34 16.56 28.65
C GLU A 138 19.36 15.84 29.98
N ALA A 139 20.55 15.77 30.63
CA ALA A 139 20.66 15.28 32.00
C ALA A 139 21.26 16.34 32.91
N TYR A 140 20.64 16.53 34.05
CA TYR A 140 21.03 17.50 35.06
C TYR A 140 21.45 16.82 36.36
N SER A 141 22.48 17.36 37.02
CA SER A 141 22.87 17.03 38.40
C SER A 141 22.61 18.27 39.26
N GLY A 142 21.52 18.25 40.07
CA GLY A 142 20.92 19.48 40.58
C GLY A 142 20.44 20.37 39.41
N ASP A 143 20.83 21.63 39.44
CA ASP A 143 20.50 22.60 38.36
C ASP A 143 21.54 22.64 37.23
N ARG A 144 22.62 21.89 37.35
CA ARG A 144 23.70 21.90 36.37
C ARG A 144 23.43 20.88 35.25
N LEU A 145 23.36 21.34 33.99
CA LEU A 145 23.38 20.48 32.80
C LEU A 145 24.73 19.75 32.74
N VAL A 146 24.70 18.42 32.72
CA VAL A 146 25.89 17.55 32.70
C VAL A 146 25.98 16.67 31.45
N PHE A 147 24.92 16.51 30.75
CA PHE A 147 24.87 15.79 29.46
C PHE A 147 23.78 16.38 28.58
N GLU A 148 24.09 16.60 27.32
CA GLU A 148 23.14 16.99 26.27
C GLU A 148 23.53 16.27 24.99
N HIS A 149 22.51 15.83 24.24
CA HIS A 149 22.68 15.26 22.90
C HIS A 149 21.42 15.41 22.07
N GLU A 150 21.59 15.88 20.83
CA GLU A 150 20.53 15.90 19.81
C GLU A 150 20.67 14.73 18.86
N CYS A 151 19.55 14.06 18.53
CA CYS A 151 19.53 12.95 17.61
C CYS A 151 19.88 13.43 16.19
N ASN A 152 21.11 13.21 15.76
CA ASN A 152 21.56 13.51 14.42
C ASN A 152 22.13 12.25 13.77
N CYS A 153 21.46 11.79 12.70
CA CYS A 153 21.89 10.58 11.98
C CYS A 153 22.96 10.84 10.92
N GLU A 154 23.37 12.09 10.67
CA GLU A 154 24.37 12.43 9.65
C GLU A 154 25.67 11.69 9.93
N ASP A 155 26.17 10.95 8.92
CA ASP A 155 27.34 10.06 8.96
C ASP A 155 27.30 8.93 10.01
N GLN A 156 26.17 8.73 10.70
CA GLN A 156 25.99 7.65 11.68
C GLN A 156 25.56 6.33 11.01
N GLU A 157 25.97 5.21 11.64
CA GLU A 157 25.49 3.88 11.27
C GLU A 157 24.05 3.69 11.81
N VAL A 158 23.08 3.57 10.91
CA VAL A 158 21.66 3.35 11.24
C VAL A 158 21.20 2.03 10.66
N CYS A 159 20.61 1.19 11.50
CA CYS A 159 20.03 -0.07 11.08
C CYS A 159 18.51 0.08 10.91
N ILE A 160 17.98 -0.31 9.76
CA ILE A 160 16.53 -0.33 9.52
C ILE A 160 16.11 -1.75 9.12
N ILE A 161 15.13 -2.28 9.85
CA ILE A 161 14.68 -3.65 9.75
C ILE A 161 13.31 -3.67 9.06
N ILE A 162 13.23 -4.38 7.94
CA ILE A 162 11.97 -4.77 7.33
C ILE A 162 11.68 -6.22 7.78
N PRO A 163 10.58 -6.47 8.49
CA PRO A 163 10.24 -7.82 8.94
C PRO A 163 10.00 -8.77 7.75
N ASP A 164 10.05 -10.06 8.04
CA ASP A 164 9.65 -11.07 7.06
C ASP A 164 8.18 -10.84 6.66
N GLY A 165 7.95 -10.69 5.38
CA GLY A 165 6.66 -10.32 4.84
C GLY A 165 6.53 -10.72 3.37
N GLY A 166 5.34 -10.46 2.82
CA GLY A 166 5.04 -10.71 1.42
C GLY A 166 5.84 -9.82 0.46
N LEU A 167 5.74 -10.14 -0.83
CA LEU A 167 6.35 -9.34 -1.89
C LEU A 167 5.89 -7.86 -1.82
N GLY A 168 4.58 -7.63 -1.61
CA GLY A 168 4.01 -6.29 -1.53
C GLY A 168 4.59 -5.45 -0.39
N ASP A 169 4.75 -6.06 0.79
CA ASP A 169 5.28 -5.41 1.99
C ASP A 169 6.70 -4.91 1.75
N ASN A 170 7.55 -5.78 1.23
CA ASN A 170 8.94 -5.43 0.95
C ASN A 170 9.07 -4.37 -0.15
N LEU A 171 8.28 -4.47 -1.23
CA LEU A 171 8.25 -3.46 -2.29
C LEU A 171 7.72 -2.11 -1.80
N ALA A 172 6.75 -2.13 -0.88
CA ALA A 172 6.19 -0.91 -0.31
C ALA A 172 7.19 -0.18 0.59
N TRP A 173 8.06 -0.89 1.30
CA TRP A 173 8.85 -0.31 2.40
C TRP A 173 10.31 -0.03 2.06
N LEU A 174 10.93 -0.83 1.18
CA LEU A 174 12.35 -0.67 0.82
C LEU A 174 12.72 0.75 0.33
N PRO A 175 11.91 1.45 -0.48
CA PRO A 175 12.24 2.80 -0.95
C PRO A 175 12.48 3.81 0.18
N TYR A 176 11.81 3.60 1.32
CA TYR A 176 11.93 4.51 2.46
C TYR A 176 13.27 4.40 3.18
N LEU A 177 13.96 3.25 3.09
CA LEU A 177 15.31 3.08 3.62
C LEU A 177 16.30 3.98 2.86
N GLU A 178 16.19 4.00 1.55
CA GLU A 178 17.00 4.90 0.70
C GLU A 178 16.62 6.38 0.93
N LYS A 179 15.31 6.66 1.04
CA LYS A 179 14.83 8.02 1.36
C LYS A 179 15.38 8.49 2.70
N PHE A 180 15.39 7.63 3.73
CA PHE A 180 15.99 7.92 5.03
C PHE A 180 17.48 8.19 4.90
N ARG A 181 18.22 7.31 4.19
CA ARG A 181 19.65 7.48 3.95
C ARG A 181 19.97 8.85 3.35
N VAL A 182 19.23 9.24 2.32
CA VAL A 182 19.45 10.52 1.63
C VAL A 182 19.09 11.71 2.50
N LEU A 183 17.89 11.72 3.10
CA LEU A 183 17.42 12.88 3.88
C LEU A 183 18.17 13.07 5.19
N ARG A 184 18.57 11.98 5.85
CA ARG A 184 19.29 12.03 7.12
C ARG A 184 20.80 11.92 6.93
N LYS A 185 21.29 11.78 5.69
CA LYS A 185 22.72 11.58 5.34
C LYS A 185 23.36 10.44 6.13
N ALA A 186 22.58 9.42 6.47
CA ALA A 186 22.98 8.31 7.32
C ALA A 186 23.66 7.19 6.52
N LYS A 187 24.48 6.38 7.18
CA LYS A 187 25.00 5.10 6.67
C LYS A 187 24.00 4.01 7.02
N VAL A 188 23.11 3.67 6.07
CA VAL A 188 21.99 2.77 6.35
C VAL A 188 22.35 1.31 6.07
N THR A 189 22.13 0.47 7.08
CA THR A 189 22.15 -0.99 6.97
C THR A 189 20.70 -1.49 6.95
N ALA A 190 20.29 -2.07 5.80
CA ALA A 190 18.99 -2.69 5.62
C ALA A 190 19.02 -4.15 6.07
N VAL A 191 18.18 -4.52 7.02
CA VAL A 191 17.97 -5.92 7.44
C VAL A 191 16.67 -6.40 6.81
N ILE A 192 16.76 -7.21 5.77
CA ILE A 192 15.62 -7.63 4.93
C ILE A 192 15.78 -9.08 4.48
N GLY A 193 14.70 -9.66 3.94
CA GLY A 193 14.73 -11.00 3.37
C GLY A 193 15.79 -11.16 2.27
N GLU A 194 16.52 -12.27 2.29
CA GLU A 194 17.62 -12.55 1.35
C GLU A 194 17.17 -12.51 -0.12
N TRP A 195 15.94 -12.98 -0.40
CA TRP A 195 15.38 -12.95 -1.74
C TRP A 195 15.17 -11.50 -2.25
N MET A 196 14.83 -10.57 -1.33
CA MET A 196 14.66 -9.15 -1.66
C MET A 196 16.02 -8.47 -1.88
N ILE A 197 17.06 -8.87 -1.14
CA ILE A 197 18.44 -8.41 -1.37
C ILE A 197 18.84 -8.79 -2.80
N ARG A 198 18.67 -10.05 -3.18
CA ARG A 198 18.98 -10.53 -4.54
C ARG A 198 18.24 -9.76 -5.63
N LEU A 199 17.00 -9.35 -5.37
CA LEU A 199 16.19 -8.59 -6.33
C LEU A 199 16.65 -7.14 -6.48
N CYS A 200 16.97 -6.46 -5.38
CA CYS A 200 17.06 -5.00 -5.37
C CYS A 200 18.45 -4.42 -5.04
N GLN A 201 19.43 -5.20 -4.59
CA GLN A 201 20.72 -4.65 -4.15
C GLN A 201 21.43 -3.82 -5.24
N ALA A 202 21.32 -4.21 -6.51
CA ALA A 202 21.90 -3.47 -7.62
C ALA A 202 21.24 -2.10 -7.86
N GLN A 203 19.96 -1.96 -7.49
CA GLN A 203 19.17 -0.72 -7.64
C GLN A 203 19.37 0.23 -6.45
N TYR A 204 19.89 -0.27 -5.33
CA TYR A 204 20.17 0.51 -4.11
C TYR A 204 21.59 0.23 -3.59
N PRO A 205 22.65 0.51 -4.40
CA PRO A 205 24.01 0.13 -4.06
C PRO A 205 24.61 0.87 -2.85
N ALA A 206 23.99 1.96 -2.43
CA ALA A 206 24.43 2.74 -1.27
C ALA A 206 23.92 2.20 0.08
N LEU A 207 23.00 1.23 0.07
CA LEU A 207 22.57 0.53 1.26
C LEU A 207 23.52 -0.64 1.55
N LYS A 208 23.86 -0.85 2.82
CA LYS A 208 24.44 -2.10 3.29
C LYS A 208 23.31 -3.09 3.57
N TYR A 209 23.56 -4.39 3.38
CA TYR A 209 22.54 -5.43 3.53
C TYR A 209 22.94 -6.50 4.52
N ILE A 210 21.99 -6.91 5.33
CA ILE A 210 22.10 -8.07 6.23
C ILE A 210 20.85 -8.92 6.01
N PRO A 211 20.99 -10.21 5.65
CA PRO A 211 19.84 -11.10 5.52
C PRO A 211 19.08 -11.24 6.85
N LEU A 212 17.75 -11.12 6.78
CA LEU A 212 16.88 -11.35 7.91
C LEU A 212 17.08 -12.78 8.45
N GLY A 213 17.11 -12.93 9.78
CA GLY A 213 17.37 -14.22 10.43
C GLY A 213 18.86 -14.52 10.71
N THR A 214 19.80 -13.77 10.15
CA THR A 214 21.18 -13.78 10.62
C THR A 214 21.26 -13.05 11.96
N LYS A 215 22.24 -13.41 12.80
CA LYS A 215 22.47 -12.74 14.10
C LYS A 215 23.73 -11.85 14.02
N PRO A 216 23.69 -10.73 13.29
CA PRO A 216 24.81 -9.80 13.31
C PRO A 216 24.83 -9.10 14.65
N ALA A 217 26.01 -9.00 15.25
CA ALA A 217 26.19 -8.12 16.39
C ALA A 217 26.20 -6.66 15.91
N LEU A 218 25.04 -6.01 15.88
CA LEU A 218 24.94 -4.57 15.59
C LEU A 218 25.37 -3.75 16.82
N ARG A 219 26.57 -4.07 17.35
CA ARG A 219 27.11 -3.46 18.58
C ARG A 219 27.41 -1.97 18.44
N PHE A 220 27.35 -1.42 17.25
CA PHE A 220 27.80 -0.05 16.99
C PHE A 220 26.76 0.80 16.23
N ALA A 221 25.52 0.35 16.12
CA ALA A 221 24.48 1.16 15.48
C ALA A 221 24.12 2.35 16.41
N TYR A 222 24.17 3.55 15.83
CA TYR A 222 23.69 4.78 16.47
C TYR A 222 22.18 4.74 16.69
N ALA A 223 21.43 4.21 15.68
CA ALA A 223 20.00 4.03 15.78
C ALA A 223 19.55 2.72 15.13
N ILE A 224 18.48 2.15 15.65
CA ILE A 224 17.81 0.96 15.10
C ILE A 224 16.31 1.24 15.00
N TYR A 225 15.73 1.07 13.80
CA TYR A 225 14.30 1.21 13.56
C TYR A 225 13.71 -0.08 13.00
N PHE A 226 12.46 -0.35 13.33
CA PHE A 226 11.73 -1.54 12.91
C PHE A 226 10.44 -1.16 12.17
N CYS A 227 10.31 -1.58 10.92
CA CYS A 227 9.17 -1.26 10.06
C CYS A 227 7.99 -2.25 10.19
N GLY A 228 7.76 -2.80 11.38
CA GLY A 228 6.69 -3.77 11.66
C GLY A 228 5.33 -3.09 11.83
N ILE A 229 4.64 -2.78 10.73
CA ILE A 229 3.35 -2.06 10.79
C ILE A 229 2.17 -2.91 11.23
N PHE A 230 2.23 -4.24 11.07
CA PHE A 230 1.13 -5.16 11.38
C PHE A 230 1.13 -5.69 12.83
N GLU A 231 2.04 -5.23 13.65
CA GLU A 231 2.15 -5.61 15.06
C GLU A 231 1.09 -4.88 15.90
N GLU A 232 -0.12 -5.39 15.96
CA GLU A 232 -1.27 -4.67 16.56
C GLU A 232 -1.14 -4.38 18.05
N ASN A 233 -0.51 -5.26 18.82
CA ASN A 233 -0.31 -5.06 20.26
C ASN A 233 0.90 -4.16 20.58
N ARG A 234 1.50 -3.50 19.58
CA ARG A 234 2.77 -2.79 19.73
C ARG A 234 2.66 -1.32 19.32
N LYS A 235 1.71 -0.60 19.93
CA LYS A 235 1.58 0.87 19.75
C LYS A 235 2.88 1.66 19.89
N PRO A 236 3.83 1.30 20.78
CA PRO A 236 5.11 2.00 20.85
C PRO A 236 5.94 1.94 19.57
N TRP A 237 5.70 0.98 18.67
CA TRP A 237 6.49 0.76 17.46
C TRP A 237 6.05 1.58 16.26
N ARG A 238 4.85 2.13 16.29
CA ARG A 238 4.30 2.99 15.22
C ARG A 238 3.55 4.19 15.79
N PRO A 239 3.73 5.39 15.23
CA PRO A 239 3.06 6.60 15.72
C PRO A 239 1.60 6.74 15.24
N VAL A 240 1.16 5.88 14.31
CA VAL A 240 -0.16 5.96 13.65
C VAL A 240 -0.72 4.58 13.37
N GLU A 241 -2.04 4.49 13.24
CA GLU A 241 -2.70 3.26 12.81
C GLU A 241 -2.54 3.03 11.30
N HIS A 242 -1.92 1.91 10.95
CA HIS A 242 -1.65 1.54 9.55
C HIS A 242 -2.92 1.34 8.71
N GLN A 243 -4.02 0.94 9.34
CA GLN A 243 -5.32 0.78 8.70
C GLN A 243 -5.87 2.10 8.16
N HIS A 244 -5.51 3.24 8.77
CA HIS A 244 -5.92 4.58 8.31
C HIS A 244 -4.94 5.19 7.31
N LEU A 245 -3.64 4.98 7.52
CA LEU A 245 -2.62 5.68 6.75
C LEU A 245 -2.08 4.86 5.57
N GLY A 246 -2.31 3.55 5.58
CA GLY A 246 -1.80 2.62 4.57
C GLY A 246 -0.35 2.19 4.80
N MET A 247 0.11 1.27 3.96
CA MET A 247 1.38 0.56 4.17
C MET A 247 2.59 1.49 4.08
N GLN A 248 2.68 2.28 3.04
CA GLN A 248 3.84 3.14 2.77
C GLN A 248 3.93 4.30 3.75
N LYS A 249 2.85 5.04 3.92
CA LYS A 249 2.82 6.24 4.75
C LYS A 249 3.01 5.93 6.24
N THR A 250 2.62 4.72 6.67
CA THR A 250 2.91 4.27 8.04
C THR A 250 4.41 4.11 8.26
N VAL A 251 5.14 3.49 7.30
CA VAL A 251 6.61 3.38 7.39
C VAL A 251 7.29 4.75 7.29
N ALA A 252 6.78 5.64 6.44
CA ALA A 252 7.26 7.02 6.42
C ALA A 252 7.18 7.66 7.83
N LYS A 253 6.07 7.48 8.53
CA LYS A 253 5.90 7.97 9.91
C LYS A 253 6.82 7.29 10.91
N ILE A 254 7.01 5.97 10.80
CA ILE A 254 7.96 5.24 11.67
C ILE A 254 9.38 5.79 11.51
N LEU A 255 9.76 6.19 10.31
CA LEU A 255 11.11 6.70 10.00
C LEU A 255 11.22 8.24 10.05
N GLY A 256 10.17 8.96 10.45
CA GLY A 256 10.17 10.43 10.48
C GLY A 256 10.39 11.07 9.13
N LEU A 257 9.78 10.51 8.08
CA LEU A 257 9.92 10.94 6.68
C LEU A 257 8.63 11.61 6.18
N PRO A 258 8.73 12.45 5.13
CA PRO A 258 7.56 12.99 4.45
C PRO A 258 6.63 11.90 3.93
N LEU A 259 5.31 12.19 3.91
CA LEU A 259 4.27 11.29 3.43
C LEU A 259 4.19 11.35 1.90
N GLU A 260 4.96 10.52 1.24
CA GLU A 260 5.00 10.39 -0.21
C GLU A 260 4.76 8.94 -0.59
N ASP A 261 4.20 8.68 -1.76
CA ASP A 261 4.12 7.34 -2.33
C ASP A 261 5.40 7.11 -3.17
N LEU A 262 6.16 6.07 -2.87
CA LEU A 262 7.47 5.82 -3.47
C LEU A 262 7.48 4.51 -4.25
N HIS A 263 7.89 4.57 -5.52
CA HIS A 263 8.17 3.37 -6.30
C HIS A 263 9.45 2.69 -5.82
N CYS A 264 9.38 1.37 -5.63
CA CYS A 264 10.57 0.56 -5.43
C CYS A 264 11.29 0.40 -6.77
N ARG A 265 12.57 0.72 -6.79
CA ARG A 265 13.42 0.45 -7.96
C ARG A 265 13.66 -1.06 -8.05
N ILE A 266 13.28 -1.64 -9.17
CA ILE A 266 13.41 -3.06 -9.50
C ILE A 266 14.17 -3.19 -10.82
N PRO A 267 14.74 -4.37 -11.16
CA PRO A 267 15.47 -4.55 -12.42
C PRO A 267 14.50 -4.51 -13.61
N LEU A 268 14.50 -3.40 -14.35
CA LEU A 268 13.75 -3.19 -15.59
C LEU A 268 14.70 -3.14 -16.79
N GLY A 269 14.16 -3.19 -18.01
CA GLY A 269 14.91 -3.07 -19.26
C GLY A 269 15.14 -4.40 -19.96
N SER A 270 14.33 -5.42 -19.67
CA SER A 270 14.35 -6.67 -20.40
C SER A 270 13.75 -6.54 -21.81
N PRO A 271 14.11 -7.41 -22.78
CA PRO A 271 13.41 -7.46 -24.06
C PRO A 271 11.94 -7.84 -23.88
N ARG A 272 11.06 -7.29 -24.73
CA ARG A 272 9.65 -7.65 -24.74
C ARG A 272 9.46 -9.15 -25.03
N PRO A 273 8.81 -9.93 -24.15
CA PRO A 273 8.74 -11.39 -24.29
C PRO A 273 7.75 -11.83 -25.38
N VAL A 274 6.75 -11.01 -25.68
CA VAL A 274 5.65 -11.32 -26.60
C VAL A 274 5.40 -10.14 -27.53
N LYS A 275 5.27 -10.39 -28.84
CA LYS A 275 5.06 -9.33 -29.85
C LYS A 275 3.65 -8.78 -29.85
N GLU A 276 2.65 -9.66 -29.66
CA GLU A 276 1.24 -9.34 -29.65
C GLU A 276 0.90 -8.43 -28.44
N PRO A 277 -0.17 -7.63 -28.53
CA PRO A 277 -0.70 -6.93 -27.38
C PRO A 277 -1.09 -7.90 -26.27
N TYR A 278 -0.72 -7.61 -25.04
CA TYR A 278 -1.06 -8.47 -23.92
C TYR A 278 -1.22 -7.71 -22.61
N VAL A 279 -1.93 -8.33 -21.70
CA VAL A 279 -2.11 -7.90 -20.33
C VAL A 279 -1.73 -9.02 -19.37
N CYS A 280 -1.32 -8.66 -18.18
CA CYS A 280 -1.03 -9.61 -17.12
C CYS A 280 -2.11 -9.55 -16.05
N ILE A 281 -2.43 -10.70 -15.45
CA ILE A 281 -3.40 -10.77 -14.35
C ILE A 281 -2.82 -11.52 -13.14
N SER A 282 -3.33 -11.20 -11.96
CA SER A 282 -3.16 -11.99 -10.74
C SER A 282 -4.50 -12.15 -10.06
N THR A 283 -4.91 -13.38 -9.89
CA THR A 283 -6.24 -13.75 -9.42
C THR A 283 -6.22 -14.26 -8.00
N MET A 284 -5.01 -14.31 -7.38
CA MET A 284 -4.74 -14.78 -6.04
C MET A 284 -4.17 -13.70 -5.12
N ALA A 285 -4.40 -13.87 -3.82
CA ALA A 285 -3.77 -13.12 -2.75
C ALA A 285 -3.52 -14.05 -1.56
N THR A 286 -2.66 -13.64 -0.64
CA THR A 286 -2.37 -14.42 0.58
C THR A 286 -3.62 -14.69 1.41
N ASN A 287 -4.55 -13.73 1.46
CA ASN A 287 -5.82 -13.89 2.18
C ASN A 287 -6.97 -14.05 1.18
N PRO A 288 -7.74 -15.16 1.24
CA PRO A 288 -8.87 -15.43 0.36
C PRO A 288 -9.99 -14.39 0.40
N THR A 289 -10.13 -13.63 1.48
CA THR A 289 -11.11 -12.54 1.58
C THR A 289 -10.93 -11.48 0.48
N LYS A 290 -9.72 -11.37 -0.08
CA LYS A 290 -9.40 -10.45 -1.19
C LYS A 290 -9.84 -10.98 -2.55
N TYR A 291 -10.18 -12.27 -2.68
CA TYR A 291 -10.45 -12.89 -3.98
C TYR A 291 -11.72 -12.34 -4.61
N TRP A 292 -11.57 -11.89 -5.83
CA TRP A 292 -12.69 -11.52 -6.65
C TRP A 292 -13.27 -12.76 -7.31
N ASN A 293 -14.60 -12.82 -7.42
CA ASN A 293 -15.33 -13.97 -7.94
C ASN A 293 -14.97 -15.27 -7.20
N PHE A 294 -14.67 -15.12 -5.92
CA PHE A 294 -14.39 -16.22 -5.03
C PHE A 294 -15.68 -16.96 -4.73
N ARG A 295 -16.00 -17.93 -5.55
CA ARG A 295 -17.22 -18.67 -5.58
C ARG A 295 -18.48 -17.89 -5.47
N SER A 296 -18.91 -17.63 -6.55
CA SER A 296 -20.30 -17.65 -6.86
C SER A 296 -21.00 -18.76 -6.14
N ASN A 297 -22.18 -18.45 -5.68
CA ASN A 297 -23.14 -19.42 -5.21
C ASN A 297 -23.25 -20.56 -6.25
N PRO A 298 -22.95 -21.83 -5.93
CA PRO A 298 -23.06 -22.94 -6.85
C PRO A 298 -24.46 -23.04 -7.47
N ALA A 299 -25.51 -22.56 -6.76
CA ALA A 299 -26.88 -22.49 -7.25
C ALA A 299 -27.09 -21.47 -8.38
N LEU A 300 -26.22 -20.49 -8.55
CA LEU A 300 -26.40 -19.45 -9.58
C LEU A 300 -25.79 -19.82 -10.93
N LYS A 301 -25.16 -20.99 -11.08
CA LYS A 301 -24.40 -21.37 -12.31
C LYS A 301 -23.57 -20.21 -12.83
N ASP A 302 -23.01 -19.45 -11.92
CA ASP A 302 -22.44 -18.17 -12.24
C ASP A 302 -21.17 -18.36 -13.04
N PRO A 303 -21.12 -17.72 -14.17
CA PRO A 303 -19.91 -17.67 -14.93
C PRO A 303 -18.81 -17.06 -14.08
N ASP A 304 -17.69 -17.71 -14.07
CA ASP A 304 -16.46 -17.22 -13.55
C ASP A 304 -16.17 -15.81 -14.09
N GLY A 305 -16.25 -14.81 -13.22
CA GLY A 305 -16.07 -13.41 -13.61
C GLY A 305 -14.72 -13.15 -14.27
N TRP A 306 -13.68 -13.89 -13.88
CA TRP A 306 -12.38 -13.83 -14.53
C TRP A 306 -12.46 -14.32 -15.98
N ASN A 307 -13.09 -15.46 -16.25
CA ASN A 307 -13.22 -15.98 -17.62
C ASN A 307 -14.07 -15.07 -18.51
N ILE A 308 -15.12 -14.44 -17.96
CA ILE A 308 -15.89 -13.41 -18.69
C ILE A 308 -15.01 -12.24 -19.08
N LEU A 309 -14.22 -11.72 -18.12
CA LEU A 309 -13.31 -10.60 -18.34
C LEU A 309 -12.23 -10.96 -19.37
N ILE A 310 -11.63 -12.15 -19.27
CA ILE A 310 -10.59 -12.61 -20.18
C ILE A 310 -11.13 -12.78 -21.60
N ARG A 311 -12.31 -13.41 -21.80
CA ARG A 311 -12.94 -13.49 -23.12
C ARG A 311 -13.21 -12.12 -23.72
N TRP A 312 -13.64 -11.15 -22.90
CA TRP A 312 -13.84 -9.78 -23.35
C TRP A 312 -12.51 -9.13 -23.78
N LEU A 313 -11.43 -9.30 -23.06
CA LEU A 313 -10.10 -8.81 -23.46
C LEU A 313 -9.61 -9.46 -24.74
N LYS A 314 -9.81 -10.78 -24.89
CA LYS A 314 -9.49 -11.52 -26.12
C LYS A 314 -10.27 -11.02 -27.33
N SER A 315 -11.52 -10.56 -27.16
CA SER A 315 -12.29 -9.98 -28.26
C SER A 315 -11.71 -8.66 -28.79
N TYR A 316 -10.82 -8.03 -28.03
CA TYR A 316 -10.00 -6.90 -28.47
C TYR A 316 -8.58 -7.32 -28.88
N GLY A 317 -8.32 -8.62 -29.11
CA GLY A 317 -7.04 -9.11 -29.58
C GLY A 317 -5.93 -9.18 -28.50
N TYR A 318 -6.25 -9.01 -27.22
CA TYR A 318 -5.27 -9.19 -26.17
C TYR A 318 -5.01 -10.66 -25.84
N ARG A 319 -3.73 -11.00 -25.65
CA ARG A 319 -3.35 -12.19 -24.90
C ARG A 319 -3.43 -11.86 -23.40
N VAL A 320 -3.78 -12.83 -22.57
CA VAL A 320 -3.96 -12.62 -21.13
C VAL A 320 -3.16 -13.65 -20.36
N PHE A 321 -2.12 -13.21 -19.67
CA PHE A 321 -1.21 -14.07 -18.89
C PHE A 321 -1.52 -13.99 -17.41
N VAL A 322 -1.68 -15.16 -16.76
CA VAL A 322 -1.79 -15.24 -15.29
C VAL A 322 -0.41 -15.50 -14.70
N LEU A 323 -0.01 -14.64 -13.73
CA LEU A 323 1.33 -14.65 -13.13
C LEU A 323 1.37 -15.15 -11.69
N ASP A 324 0.30 -15.75 -11.19
CA ASP A 324 0.22 -16.24 -9.81
C ASP A 324 1.28 -17.32 -9.54
N ARG A 325 1.62 -17.51 -8.26
CA ARG A 325 2.57 -18.55 -7.85
C ARG A 325 1.97 -19.94 -7.96
N ASP A 326 0.73 -20.07 -7.51
CA ASP A 326 0.06 -21.34 -7.36
C ASP A 326 -1.04 -21.48 -8.41
N LYS A 327 -1.23 -22.68 -8.94
CA LYS A 327 -2.24 -22.97 -9.96
C LYS A 327 -3.61 -23.20 -9.36
N GLU A 328 -3.64 -23.80 -8.17
CA GLU A 328 -4.85 -24.08 -7.41
C GLU A 328 -4.55 -24.02 -5.92
N LEU A 329 -5.56 -23.66 -5.13
CA LEU A 329 -5.50 -23.67 -3.66
C LEU A 329 -6.87 -24.02 -3.11
N THR A 330 -6.88 -24.87 -2.09
CA THR A 330 -8.08 -25.19 -1.32
C THR A 330 -7.89 -24.69 0.10
N PHE A 331 -8.76 -23.77 0.54
CA PHE A 331 -8.69 -23.18 1.87
C PHE A 331 -9.65 -23.86 2.84
N THR A 332 -10.84 -24.23 2.37
CA THR A 332 -11.86 -24.97 3.10
C THR A 332 -12.64 -25.83 2.11
N ASN A 333 -13.51 -26.71 2.60
CA ASN A 333 -14.39 -27.50 1.73
C ASN A 333 -15.24 -26.67 0.76
N ASN A 334 -15.46 -25.37 1.08
CA ASN A 334 -16.28 -24.45 0.30
C ASN A 334 -15.45 -23.40 -0.43
N HIS A 335 -14.13 -23.35 -0.22
CA HIS A 335 -13.27 -22.29 -0.73
C HIS A 335 -12.09 -22.88 -1.49
N HIS A 336 -12.33 -23.13 -2.75
CA HIS A 336 -11.37 -23.64 -3.72
C HIS A 336 -11.08 -22.57 -4.78
N TYR A 337 -9.83 -22.33 -5.06
CA TYR A 337 -9.36 -21.45 -6.10
C TYR A 337 -8.69 -22.26 -7.22
N GLN A 338 -8.91 -21.84 -8.44
CA GLN A 338 -8.26 -22.38 -9.63
C GLN A 338 -7.96 -21.25 -10.61
N VAL A 339 -6.85 -21.36 -11.34
CA VAL A 339 -6.50 -20.44 -12.43
C VAL A 339 -7.62 -20.42 -13.46
N PRO A 340 -8.04 -19.23 -13.94
CA PRO A 340 -9.04 -19.12 -14.99
C PRO A 340 -8.64 -19.88 -16.26
N SER A 341 -9.52 -20.73 -16.76
CA SER A 341 -9.24 -21.60 -17.92
C SER A 341 -9.01 -20.84 -19.23
N GLU A 342 -9.50 -19.60 -19.31
CA GLU A 342 -9.33 -18.74 -20.48
C GLU A 342 -7.98 -18.00 -20.51
N ALA A 343 -7.23 -17.99 -19.42
CA ALA A 343 -5.93 -17.32 -19.36
C ALA A 343 -4.80 -18.24 -19.89
N GLU A 344 -3.74 -17.63 -20.36
CA GLU A 344 -2.47 -18.31 -20.60
C GLU A 344 -1.75 -18.47 -19.26
N ASP A 345 -1.47 -19.72 -18.88
CA ASP A 345 -0.96 -20.10 -17.56
C ASP A 345 0.56 -19.93 -17.47
N LEU A 346 1.02 -18.91 -16.77
CA LEU A 346 2.41 -18.70 -16.37
C LEU A 346 2.57 -18.82 -14.85
N THR A 347 1.74 -19.61 -14.20
CA THR A 347 1.86 -19.90 -12.76
C THR A 347 3.09 -20.78 -12.48
N GLY A 348 3.40 -20.93 -11.21
CA GLY A 348 4.48 -21.80 -10.78
C GLY A 348 5.67 -21.07 -10.20
N ARG A 349 6.75 -21.80 -10.01
CA ARG A 349 7.96 -21.30 -9.36
C ARG A 349 8.92 -20.61 -10.34
N ILE A 350 8.39 -19.78 -11.23
CA ILE A 350 9.25 -18.95 -12.09
C ILE A 350 9.89 -17.83 -11.25
N PRO A 351 11.11 -17.40 -11.59
CA PRO A 351 11.78 -16.31 -10.91
C PRO A 351 10.96 -15.03 -10.94
N ILE A 352 11.08 -14.22 -9.88
CA ILE A 352 10.40 -12.90 -9.80
C ILE A 352 10.84 -11.97 -10.94
N THR A 353 12.09 -12.09 -11.38
CA THR A 353 12.65 -11.34 -12.52
C THR A 353 11.95 -11.67 -13.83
N GLU A 354 11.58 -12.93 -14.05
CA GLU A 354 10.81 -13.32 -15.23
C GLU A 354 9.39 -12.75 -15.19
N ARG A 355 8.76 -12.70 -14.02
CA ARG A 355 7.48 -11.99 -13.86
C ARG A 355 7.60 -10.50 -14.19
N ILE A 356 8.70 -9.87 -13.80
CA ILE A 356 8.98 -8.48 -14.15
C ILE A 356 9.07 -8.32 -15.66
N HIS A 357 9.71 -9.23 -16.41
CA HIS A 357 9.80 -9.17 -17.87
C HIS A 357 8.43 -9.15 -18.56
N TYR A 358 7.47 -9.93 -18.05
CA TYR A 358 6.09 -9.86 -18.56
C TYR A 358 5.40 -8.57 -18.13
N LEU A 359 5.58 -8.13 -16.88
CA LEU A 359 4.88 -6.96 -16.35
C LEU A 359 5.35 -5.66 -17.03
N GLU A 360 6.65 -5.43 -17.18
CA GLU A 360 7.16 -4.15 -17.69
C GLU A 360 6.72 -3.82 -19.13
N HIS A 361 6.28 -4.82 -19.89
CA HIS A 361 5.82 -4.67 -21.27
C HIS A 361 4.32 -4.91 -21.48
N ALA A 362 3.59 -5.23 -20.43
CA ALA A 362 2.13 -5.37 -20.49
C ALA A 362 1.46 -3.99 -20.65
N ASP A 363 0.40 -3.91 -21.43
CA ASP A 363 -0.34 -2.67 -21.60
C ASP A 363 -0.97 -2.18 -20.29
N PHE A 364 -1.35 -3.12 -19.43
CA PHE A 364 -1.80 -2.93 -18.05
C PHE A 364 -1.84 -4.26 -17.29
N PHE A 365 -2.03 -4.14 -15.99
CA PHE A 365 -2.20 -5.28 -15.09
C PHE A 365 -3.58 -5.24 -14.43
N ILE A 366 -4.18 -6.40 -14.18
CA ILE A 366 -5.43 -6.54 -13.43
C ILE A 366 -5.19 -7.48 -12.25
N GLY A 367 -5.49 -7.03 -11.06
CA GLY A 367 -5.26 -7.87 -9.87
C GLY A 367 -6.02 -7.44 -8.64
N LEU A 368 -5.66 -8.10 -7.56
CA LEU A 368 -6.20 -7.93 -6.22
C LEU A 368 -5.22 -7.09 -5.37
N PRO A 369 -5.58 -6.65 -4.17
CA PRO A 369 -4.63 -6.10 -3.18
C PRO A 369 -3.57 -7.13 -2.78
N SER A 370 -2.58 -7.34 -3.62
CA SER A 370 -1.58 -8.42 -3.52
C SER A 370 -0.18 -7.94 -3.91
N GLY A 371 0.83 -8.79 -3.64
CA GLY A 371 2.22 -8.49 -3.97
C GLY A 371 2.48 -8.30 -5.46
N LEU A 372 1.76 -9.01 -6.35
CA LEU A 372 1.90 -8.85 -7.79
C LEU A 372 1.34 -7.50 -8.29
N SER A 373 0.28 -6.98 -7.67
CA SER A 373 -0.20 -5.62 -7.95
C SER A 373 0.85 -4.56 -7.58
N TRP A 374 1.53 -4.74 -6.44
CA TRP A 374 2.68 -3.89 -6.07
C TRP A 374 3.82 -4.00 -7.08
N LEU A 375 4.13 -5.22 -7.54
CA LEU A 375 5.18 -5.44 -8.54
C LEU A 375 4.84 -4.75 -9.86
N ALA A 376 3.60 -4.89 -10.34
CA ALA A 376 3.12 -4.25 -11.55
C ALA A 376 3.17 -2.72 -11.45
N TRP A 377 2.76 -2.15 -10.31
CA TRP A 377 2.85 -0.72 -10.08
C TRP A 377 4.31 -0.23 -10.13
N ASN A 378 5.26 -1.00 -9.58
CA ASN A 378 6.68 -0.68 -9.65
C ASN A 378 7.29 -0.90 -11.05
N CYS A 379 6.59 -1.61 -11.95
CA CYS A 379 6.93 -1.66 -13.38
C CYS A 379 6.41 -0.43 -14.15
N ASN A 380 5.77 0.52 -13.47
CA ASN A 380 5.20 1.75 -14.06
C ASN A 380 4.09 1.51 -15.10
N ILE A 381 3.36 0.42 -15.00
CA ILE A 381 2.20 0.13 -15.85
C ILE A 381 0.90 0.43 -15.09
N PRO A 382 -0.21 0.74 -15.80
CA PRO A 382 -1.51 0.90 -15.17
C PRO A 382 -1.94 -0.36 -14.43
N VAL A 383 -2.43 -0.21 -13.20
CA VAL A 383 -2.92 -1.33 -12.38
C VAL A 383 -4.40 -1.18 -12.10
N VAL A 384 -5.21 -2.07 -12.64
CA VAL A 384 -6.62 -2.24 -12.28
C VAL A 384 -6.69 -3.07 -11.01
N MET A 385 -7.07 -2.45 -9.91
CA MET A 385 -7.13 -3.11 -8.60
C MET A 385 -8.57 -3.41 -8.21
N ILE A 386 -8.94 -4.68 -8.19
CA ILE A 386 -10.26 -5.14 -7.78
C ILE A 386 -10.23 -5.35 -6.26
N SER A 387 -10.91 -4.50 -5.51
CA SER A 387 -10.86 -4.53 -4.04
C SER A 387 -12.16 -4.10 -3.39
N GLY A 388 -12.69 -4.95 -2.52
CA GLY A 388 -13.73 -4.61 -1.57
C GLY A 388 -13.26 -4.71 -0.12
N PHE A 389 -12.17 -5.44 0.12
CA PHE A 389 -11.61 -5.71 1.45
C PHE A 389 -10.81 -4.52 2.00
N THR A 390 -9.93 -3.94 1.19
CA THR A 390 -9.16 -2.73 1.50
C THR A 390 -9.74 -1.51 0.78
N MET A 391 -9.60 -0.34 1.40
CA MET A 391 -9.99 0.94 0.84
C MET A 391 -8.82 1.61 0.12
N ASP A 392 -9.12 2.69 -0.58
CA ASP A 392 -8.11 3.56 -1.18
C ASP A 392 -7.14 4.10 -0.12
N GLY A 393 -5.87 4.18 -0.49
CA GLY A 393 -4.78 4.56 0.42
C GLY A 393 -4.17 3.41 1.23
N SER A 394 -4.78 2.22 1.27
CA SER A 394 -4.17 1.04 1.93
C SER A 394 -2.94 0.54 1.20
N GLU A 395 -3.03 0.49 -0.12
CA GLU A 395 -1.95 0.15 -1.04
C GLU A 395 -1.43 1.41 -1.75
N PHE A 396 -0.71 1.22 -2.85
CA PHE A 396 -0.27 2.29 -3.74
C PHE A 396 -1.44 3.02 -4.41
N PRO A 397 -1.30 4.28 -4.82
CA PRO A 397 -2.33 5.01 -5.54
C PRO A 397 -2.53 4.43 -6.94
N THR A 398 -3.79 4.18 -7.31
CA THR A 398 -4.18 3.85 -8.67
C THR A 398 -5.54 4.46 -9.00
N PRO A 399 -5.70 5.15 -10.15
CA PRO A 399 -6.99 5.70 -10.59
C PRO A 399 -7.94 4.61 -11.10
N TYR A 400 -7.48 3.35 -11.15
CA TYR A 400 -8.21 2.21 -11.71
C TYR A 400 -8.63 1.21 -10.62
N ARG A 401 -8.94 1.68 -9.41
CA ARG A 401 -9.51 0.85 -8.35
C ARG A 401 -10.98 0.58 -8.64
N VAL A 402 -11.41 -0.67 -8.45
CA VAL A 402 -12.79 -1.12 -8.60
C VAL A 402 -13.31 -1.59 -7.25
N THR A 403 -14.25 -0.85 -6.69
CA THR A 403 -14.92 -1.15 -5.42
C THR A 403 -16.41 -0.92 -5.59
N ASN A 404 -17.24 -1.82 -5.07
CA ASN A 404 -18.68 -1.61 -5.05
C ASN A 404 -19.11 -1.01 -3.72
N PHE A 405 -19.24 0.32 -3.67
CA PHE A 405 -19.61 1.07 -2.46
C PHE A 405 -21.08 0.91 -2.03
N LEU A 406 -21.92 0.29 -2.85
CA LEU A 406 -23.33 0.04 -2.50
C LEU A 406 -23.49 -1.15 -1.52
N PHE A 407 -22.44 -1.93 -1.34
CA PHE A 407 -22.44 -3.11 -0.47
C PHE A 407 -21.40 -3.00 0.62
N CYS A 408 -21.35 -3.99 1.52
CA CYS A 408 -20.33 -4.05 2.57
C CYS A 408 -18.93 -3.98 1.96
N HIS A 409 -18.03 -3.20 2.55
CA HIS A 409 -16.66 -3.01 2.10
C HIS A 409 -15.75 -2.52 3.23
N GLY A 410 -14.44 -2.52 3.02
CA GLY A 410 -13.45 -1.83 3.83
C GLY A 410 -13.25 -2.37 5.25
N CYS A 411 -13.50 -3.66 5.51
CA CYS A 411 -13.29 -4.25 6.83
C CYS A 411 -11.85 -4.12 7.33
N TRP A 412 -10.87 -4.18 6.42
CA TRP A 412 -9.47 -3.95 6.77
C TRP A 412 -9.22 -2.58 7.38
N ASN A 413 -9.91 -1.55 6.91
CA ASN A 413 -9.72 -0.17 7.34
C ASN A 413 -10.54 0.22 8.57
N ASP A 414 -11.35 -0.69 9.09
CA ASP A 414 -12.13 -0.48 10.31
C ASP A 414 -11.32 -0.90 11.54
N THR A 415 -10.80 0.08 12.27
CA THR A 415 -9.98 -0.15 13.47
C THR A 415 -10.71 -0.78 14.64
N HIS A 416 -12.04 -0.91 14.57
CA HIS A 416 -12.84 -1.66 15.54
C HIS A 416 -12.82 -3.18 15.27
N LEU A 417 -12.35 -3.58 14.09
CA LEU A 417 -12.27 -4.97 13.67
C LEU A 417 -10.82 -5.47 13.77
N PHE A 418 -10.64 -6.51 14.55
CA PHE A 418 -9.35 -7.17 14.67
C PHE A 418 -9.15 -8.16 13.52
N PHE A 419 -8.06 -8.02 12.76
CA PHE A 419 -7.76 -8.93 11.65
C PHE A 419 -7.20 -10.25 12.17
N ASP A 420 -7.93 -11.34 11.95
CA ASP A 420 -7.46 -12.69 12.24
C ASP A 420 -6.83 -13.31 10.99
N SER A 421 -5.51 -13.31 10.94
CA SER A 421 -4.74 -13.90 9.85
C SER A 421 -4.86 -15.44 9.77
N LYS A 422 -5.38 -16.10 10.80
CA LYS A 422 -5.59 -17.56 10.85
C LYS A 422 -6.96 -17.96 10.33
N ALA A 423 -7.89 -17.00 10.22
CA ALA A 423 -9.20 -17.29 9.64
C ALA A 423 -9.03 -17.61 8.15
N PRO A 424 -9.53 -18.76 7.66
CA PRO A 424 -9.46 -19.10 6.24
C PRO A 424 -10.10 -18.04 5.34
N VAL A 425 -11.23 -17.48 5.80
CA VAL A 425 -11.88 -16.30 5.22
C VAL A 425 -12.24 -15.36 6.36
N TRP A 426 -11.61 -14.21 6.40
CA TRP A 426 -11.91 -13.21 7.40
C TRP A 426 -12.99 -12.25 6.90
N CYS A 427 -14.22 -12.49 7.32
CA CYS A 427 -15.39 -11.65 7.02
C CYS A 427 -16.14 -11.31 8.33
N PRO A 428 -15.60 -10.39 9.16
CA PRO A 428 -16.04 -10.22 10.55
C PRO A 428 -17.49 -9.74 10.68
N ARG A 429 -18.05 -9.10 9.64
CA ARG A 429 -19.43 -8.59 9.64
C ARG A 429 -20.47 -9.59 9.16
N HIS A 430 -20.08 -10.56 8.31
CA HIS A 430 -21.05 -11.40 7.59
C HIS A 430 -20.62 -12.87 7.48
N VAL A 431 -19.60 -13.31 8.25
CA VAL A 431 -19.16 -14.72 8.25
C VAL A 431 -20.33 -15.68 8.52
N GLY A 432 -20.44 -16.75 7.73
CA GLY A 432 -21.50 -17.74 7.85
C GLY A 432 -22.90 -17.28 7.40
N THR A 433 -23.03 -16.15 6.76
CA THR A 433 -24.29 -15.66 6.20
C THR A 433 -24.24 -15.63 4.66
N PRO A 434 -25.38 -15.52 3.95
CA PRO A 434 -25.39 -15.32 2.50
C PRO A 434 -24.61 -14.07 2.02
N ARG A 435 -24.39 -13.10 2.90
CA ARG A 435 -23.63 -11.88 2.63
C ARG A 435 -22.13 -12.05 2.85
N GLU A 436 -21.65 -13.22 3.23
CA GLU A 436 -20.22 -13.46 3.42
C GLU A 436 -19.42 -13.06 2.18
N ILE A 437 -18.37 -12.25 2.38
CA ILE A 437 -17.52 -11.64 1.33
C ILE A 437 -18.29 -10.94 0.20
N GLU A 438 -19.48 -10.39 0.48
CA GLU A 438 -20.24 -9.64 -0.54
C GLU A 438 -19.45 -8.46 -1.13
N CYS A 439 -18.49 -7.92 -0.38
CA CYS A 439 -17.61 -6.85 -0.82
C CYS A 439 -16.85 -7.15 -2.12
N THR A 440 -16.56 -8.41 -2.40
CA THR A 440 -15.93 -8.85 -3.65
C THR A 440 -16.91 -9.53 -4.60
N LYS A 441 -17.90 -10.27 -4.06
CA LYS A 441 -18.94 -10.94 -4.87
C LYS A 441 -19.79 -9.97 -5.69
N THR A 442 -20.01 -8.75 -5.19
CA THR A 442 -20.87 -7.76 -5.85
C THR A 442 -20.14 -6.88 -6.87
N ILE A 443 -18.82 -7.00 -6.98
CA ILE A 443 -18.07 -6.38 -8.07
C ILE A 443 -18.32 -7.21 -9.34
N THR A 444 -18.95 -6.61 -10.33
CA THR A 444 -19.29 -7.30 -11.58
C THR A 444 -18.17 -7.20 -12.62
N PRO A 445 -18.06 -8.14 -13.58
CA PRO A 445 -17.14 -8.01 -14.70
C PRO A 445 -17.32 -6.69 -15.46
N LYS A 446 -18.55 -6.21 -15.60
CA LYS A 446 -18.87 -4.95 -16.25
C LYS A 446 -18.21 -3.75 -15.57
N MET A 447 -18.22 -3.68 -14.23
CA MET A 447 -17.54 -2.62 -13.49
C MET A 447 -16.03 -2.61 -13.78
N VAL A 448 -15.43 -3.80 -13.90
CA VAL A 448 -14.00 -3.94 -14.23
C VAL A 448 -13.74 -3.50 -15.67
N GLN A 449 -14.57 -3.91 -16.63
CA GLN A 449 -14.50 -3.51 -18.05
C GLN A 449 -14.60 -1.98 -18.20
N GLU A 450 -15.58 -1.36 -17.55
CA GLU A 450 -15.76 0.10 -17.54
C GLU A 450 -14.54 0.84 -16.98
N THR A 451 -13.86 0.24 -16.01
CA THR A 451 -12.61 0.79 -15.49
C THR A 451 -11.46 0.63 -16.49
N ILE A 452 -11.33 -0.51 -17.15
CA ILE A 452 -10.31 -0.75 -18.17
C ILE A 452 -10.48 0.19 -19.38
N MET A 453 -11.71 0.47 -19.78
CA MET A 453 -12.00 1.40 -20.88
C MET A 453 -11.49 2.84 -20.64
N ARG A 454 -11.15 3.20 -19.39
CA ARG A 454 -10.55 4.50 -19.03
C ARG A 454 -9.02 4.51 -19.17
N ILE A 455 -8.38 3.35 -19.39
CA ILE A 455 -6.92 3.25 -19.50
C ILE A 455 -6.46 3.76 -20.86
N PRO A 456 -5.56 4.76 -20.95
CA PRO A 456 -5.12 5.30 -22.22
C PRO A 456 -4.48 4.27 -23.17
N ALA A 457 -3.74 3.29 -22.64
CA ALA A 457 -3.17 2.21 -23.43
C ALA A 457 -4.27 1.37 -24.11
N PHE A 458 -5.33 1.01 -23.38
CA PHE A 458 -6.48 0.28 -23.91
C PHE A 458 -7.22 1.11 -24.99
N GLN A 459 -7.48 2.40 -24.72
CA GLN A 459 -8.16 3.30 -25.67
C GLN A 459 -7.38 3.38 -26.99
N LYS A 460 -6.08 3.63 -26.91
CA LYS A 460 -5.20 3.67 -28.06
C LYS A 460 -5.18 2.36 -28.86
N HIS A 461 -5.22 1.23 -28.14
CA HIS A 461 -5.28 -0.09 -28.78
C HIS A 461 -6.60 -0.28 -29.54
N VAL A 462 -7.73 0.08 -28.94
CA VAL A 462 -9.05 0.00 -29.58
C VAL A 462 -9.16 0.93 -30.80
N GLU A 463 -8.61 2.14 -30.71
CA GLU A 463 -8.54 3.06 -31.84
C GLU A 463 -7.78 2.44 -33.02
N LYS A 464 -6.61 1.85 -32.74
CA LYS A 464 -5.79 1.16 -33.75
C LYS A 464 -6.54 0.00 -34.42
N LEU A 465 -7.28 -0.80 -33.63
CA LEU A 465 -8.10 -1.89 -34.19
C LEU A 465 -9.18 -1.36 -35.14
N ARG A 466 -9.88 -0.31 -34.74
CA ARG A 466 -10.90 0.33 -35.59
C ARG A 466 -10.33 0.89 -36.90
N GLU A 467 -9.16 1.50 -36.85
CA GLU A 467 -8.45 1.98 -38.03
C GLU A 467 -8.08 0.81 -38.96
N GLN A 468 -7.65 -0.31 -38.40
CA GLN A 468 -7.33 -1.52 -39.18
C GLN A 468 -8.59 -2.10 -39.87
N GLU A 469 -9.68 -2.25 -39.14
CA GLU A 469 -10.96 -2.72 -39.66
C GLU A 469 -11.43 -1.80 -40.79
N LEU A 470 -11.41 -0.49 -40.61
CA LEU A 470 -11.78 0.48 -41.64
C LEU A 470 -10.90 0.38 -42.88
N MET A 471 -9.60 0.17 -42.71
CA MET A 471 -8.68 0.01 -43.84
C MET A 471 -8.91 -1.31 -44.58
N GLU A 472 -9.26 -2.39 -43.89
CA GLU A 472 -9.63 -3.69 -44.51
C GLU A 472 -10.93 -3.58 -45.28
N GLU A 473 -11.98 -2.99 -44.70
CA GLU A 473 -13.23 -2.72 -45.40
C GLU A 473 -13.04 -1.87 -46.68
N PHE A 474 -12.14 -0.86 -46.59
CA PHE A 474 -11.82 -0.01 -47.73
C PHE A 474 -11.10 -0.80 -48.81
N ARG A 475 -10.17 -1.68 -48.46
CA ARG A 475 -9.46 -2.55 -49.42
C ARG A 475 -10.39 -3.55 -50.07
N GLU A 476 -11.32 -4.14 -49.31
CA GLU A 476 -12.34 -5.06 -49.87
C GLU A 476 -13.32 -4.38 -50.82
N LYS A 477 -13.69 -3.13 -50.54
CA LYS A 477 -14.60 -2.34 -51.40
C LYS A 477 -13.91 -1.71 -52.59
N ALA A 478 -12.58 -1.59 -52.61
CA ALA A 478 -11.83 -1.08 -53.73
C ALA A 478 -11.76 -2.12 -54.82
N ALA A 479 -12.34 -1.83 -56.01
CA ALA A 479 -12.29 -2.71 -57.18
C ALA A 479 -10.81 -3.02 -57.55
N PRO A 480 -10.51 -4.22 -58.09
CA PRO A 480 -9.14 -4.72 -58.34
C PRO A 480 -8.25 -3.82 -59.20
N GLY A 481 -8.76 -2.76 -59.80
CA GLY A 481 -8.00 -1.80 -60.63
C GLY A 481 -7.42 -0.58 -59.90
N ILE A 482 -7.85 -0.29 -58.66
CA ILE A 482 -7.42 0.93 -57.95
C ILE A 482 -6.25 0.64 -56.97
N ALA A 483 -6.08 -0.59 -56.57
CA ALA A 483 -5.03 -0.96 -55.60
C ALA A 483 -3.59 -0.75 -56.10
N SER A 484 -3.35 -0.74 -57.42
CA SER A 484 -2.03 -0.52 -58.03
C SER A 484 -1.60 0.96 -58.13
N THR A 485 -2.55 1.89 -57.99
CA THR A 485 -2.26 3.35 -58.19
C THR A 485 -1.92 4.05 -56.86
N LEU A 486 -2.28 3.49 -55.70
CA LEU A 486 -2.02 4.11 -54.40
C LEU A 486 -0.63 3.75 -53.80
N ILE A 487 0.11 2.82 -54.42
CA ILE A 487 1.45 2.40 -53.93
C ILE A 487 2.55 3.36 -54.35
N SER A 488 2.27 4.36 -55.21
CA SER A 488 3.27 5.28 -55.73
C SER A 488 3.24 6.72 -55.18
N LEU A 489 2.64 6.91 -54.01
CA LEU A 489 2.73 8.22 -53.35
C LEU A 489 4.16 8.42 -52.76
N PRO A 490 4.87 9.52 -53.09
CA PRO A 490 6.19 9.76 -52.54
C PRO A 490 6.16 9.98 -51.02
N PRO A 491 7.22 9.65 -50.28
CA PRO A 491 7.28 9.85 -48.86
C PRO A 491 7.10 11.32 -48.49
N ARG A 492 6.31 11.61 -47.48
CA ARG A 492 6.10 12.96 -46.95
C ARG A 492 7.43 13.63 -46.63
N PRO A 493 7.66 14.89 -47.00
CA PRO A 493 8.88 15.60 -46.67
C PRO A 493 9.06 15.73 -45.16
N GLN A 494 10.22 15.30 -44.66
CA GLN A 494 10.61 15.45 -43.27
C GLN A 494 10.60 16.95 -42.91
N LYS A 495 9.85 17.32 -41.86
CA LYS A 495 9.93 18.66 -41.28
C LYS A 495 11.35 18.88 -40.76
N LYS A 496 12.11 19.76 -41.42
CA LYS A 496 13.38 20.31 -40.90
C LYS A 496 13.08 20.95 -39.55
N LYS A 497 13.79 20.51 -38.51
CA LYS A 497 13.85 21.23 -37.23
C LYS A 497 14.50 22.60 -37.51
N LEU A 498 13.81 23.67 -37.13
CA LEU A 498 14.38 24.98 -36.85
C LEU A 498 14.78 25.02 -35.38
#